data_92eae377bc31e9c99cd115f65137b865
#
_entry.id   92eae377bc31e9c99cd115f65137b865
#
_cell.length_a   1.000
_cell.length_b   1.000
_cell.length_c   1.000
_cell.angle_alpha   90.00
_cell.angle_beta   90.00
_cell.angle_gamma   90.00
#
_symmetry.space_group_name_H-M   'P 1'
#
loop_
_entity.id
_entity.type
_entity.pdbx_description
1 polymer ?
#
loop_
_entity_poly.entity_id
_entity_poly.type
_entity_poly.pdbx_seq_one_letter_code
_entity_poly.pdbx_strand_id
1 'polypeptide(L)'
;RVLFRSQIGGPTGAFIVIIYGIIQQYGEAGLIVATLMAGVILILLGIFKLGAVIKFIPYPIIVGFTSGIAVTIFTTQIADIFGLNFGGEKVPGDFVGKWMIYFQHFDTINWWNTIVSIVSIAIIAITPKFSKKIPGSLIAIIVVTVAVYLMKTYAGINCIDTIGDR
;
A
#
# COMPACT_ATOMS: atom_id res chain seq x y z
N ARG A 1 13.19 -19.26 -26.15
CA ARG A 1 12.92 -18.94 -24.72
C ARG A 1 13.63 -17.65 -24.40
N VAL A 2 12.96 -16.53 -24.55
CA VAL A 2 13.47 -15.24 -24.10
C VAL A 2 13.17 -15.18 -22.59
N LEU A 3 14.17 -15.48 -21.79
CA LEU A 3 14.13 -15.23 -20.36
C LEU A 3 14.33 -13.73 -20.15
N PHE A 4 13.25 -12.98 -20.10
CA PHE A 4 13.28 -11.63 -19.58
C PHE A 4 13.60 -11.73 -18.07
N ARG A 5 14.85 -11.51 -17.73
CA ARG A 5 15.30 -11.33 -16.36
C ARG A 5 15.13 -9.85 -15.99
N SER A 6 13.90 -9.38 -15.95
CA SER A 6 13.62 -8.04 -15.41
C SER A 6 13.41 -8.18 -13.92
N GLN A 7 14.29 -7.61 -13.13
CA GLN A 7 14.09 -7.42 -11.70
C GLN A 7 13.58 -6.00 -11.48
N ILE A 8 12.43 -5.86 -10.85
CA ILE A 8 11.92 -4.57 -10.41
C ILE A 8 12.36 -4.42 -8.96
N GLY A 9 13.38 -3.59 -8.73
CA GLY A 9 13.80 -3.18 -7.39
C GLY A 9 13.06 -1.92 -7.00
N GLY A 10 12.56 -1.86 -5.78
CA GLY A 10 11.88 -0.67 -5.28
C GLY A 10 11.06 -0.95 -4.02
N PRO A 11 10.49 0.10 -3.43
CA PRO A 11 9.66 -0.04 -2.25
C PRO A 11 8.42 -0.88 -2.56
N THR A 12 8.08 -1.78 -1.65
CA THR A 12 6.89 -2.63 -1.75
C THR A 12 6.02 -2.42 -0.52
N GLY A 13 4.71 -2.53 -0.69
CA GLY A 13 3.74 -2.43 0.40
C GLY A 13 3.99 -3.42 1.55
N ALA A 14 4.72 -4.51 1.27
CA ALA A 14 5.14 -5.48 2.29
C ALA A 14 6.00 -4.88 3.40
N PHE A 15 6.80 -3.87 3.09
CA PHE A 15 7.70 -3.24 4.04
C PHE A 15 7.10 -2.05 4.79
N ILE A 16 5.88 -1.62 4.46
CA ILE A 16 5.23 -0.47 5.11
C ILE A 16 5.24 -0.60 6.63
N VAL A 17 4.89 -1.77 7.17
CA VAL A 17 4.82 -1.99 8.61
C VAL A 17 6.21 -1.87 9.25
N ILE A 18 7.24 -2.42 8.61
CA ILE A 18 8.62 -2.39 9.10
C ILE A 18 9.15 -0.96 9.05
N ILE A 19 8.99 -0.28 7.93
CA ILE A 19 9.45 1.11 7.74
C ILE A 19 8.75 2.03 8.74
N TYR A 20 7.43 1.89 8.89
CA TYR A 20 6.66 2.66 9.85
C TYR A 20 7.15 2.45 11.28
N GLY A 21 7.41 1.19 11.69
CA GLY A 21 7.95 0.86 13.00
C GLY A 21 9.32 1.50 13.25
N ILE A 22 10.20 1.48 12.24
CA ILE A 22 11.54 2.11 12.34
C ILE A 22 11.40 3.63 12.48
N ILE A 23 10.56 4.27 11.67
CA ILE A 23 10.36 5.73 11.72
C ILE A 23 9.77 6.15 13.08
N GLN A 24 8.84 5.38 13.63
CA GLN A 24 8.24 5.70 14.93
C GLN A 24 9.23 5.61 16.08
N GLN A 25 10.19 4.67 16.03
CA GLN A 25 11.15 4.44 17.10
C GLN A 25 12.43 5.26 16.94
N TYR A 26 12.95 5.40 15.72
CA TYR A 26 14.27 5.94 15.43
C TYR A 26 14.26 7.14 14.49
N GLY A 27 13.08 7.57 14.03
CA GLY A 27 12.96 8.68 13.07
C GLY A 27 13.49 8.33 11.67
N GLU A 28 13.60 9.35 10.82
CA GLU A 28 14.08 9.21 9.44
C GLU A 28 15.57 8.83 9.38
N ALA A 29 16.38 9.35 10.31
CA ALA A 29 17.78 9.00 10.40
C ALA A 29 18.00 7.51 10.67
N GLY A 30 17.15 6.91 11.53
CA GLY A 30 17.18 5.47 11.78
C GLY A 30 16.83 4.65 10.54
N LEU A 31 15.90 5.12 9.72
CA LEU A 31 15.55 4.46 8.45
C LEU A 31 16.74 4.47 7.47
N ILE A 32 17.46 5.58 7.36
CA ILE A 32 18.64 5.69 6.49
C ILE A 32 19.70 4.67 6.93
N VAL A 33 20.01 4.61 8.22
CA VAL A 33 20.99 3.65 8.75
C VAL A 33 20.54 2.21 8.50
N ALA A 34 19.28 1.89 8.79
CA ALA A 34 18.72 0.55 8.55
C ALA A 34 18.81 0.15 7.08
N THR A 35 18.55 1.08 6.16
CA THR A 35 18.63 0.83 4.71
C THR A 35 20.07 0.60 4.27
N LEU A 36 21.03 1.37 4.78
CA LEU A 36 22.46 1.17 4.51
C LEU A 36 22.94 -0.20 5.03
N MET A 37 22.56 -0.56 6.25
CA MET A 37 22.89 -1.86 6.82
C MET A 37 22.30 -3.01 5.98
N ALA A 38 21.03 -2.90 5.57
CA ALA A 38 20.40 -3.86 4.69
C ALA A 38 21.13 -4.00 3.35
N GLY A 39 21.58 -2.87 2.76
CA GLY A 39 22.37 -2.85 1.54
C GLY A 39 23.69 -3.60 1.69
N VAL A 40 24.43 -3.37 2.78
CA VAL A 40 25.68 -4.11 3.08
C VAL A 40 25.42 -5.61 3.23
N ILE A 41 24.38 -5.99 3.96
CA ILE A 41 24.01 -7.41 4.13
C ILE A 41 23.69 -8.04 2.78
N LEU A 42 22.93 -7.36 1.90
CA LEU A 42 22.60 -7.87 0.57
C LEU A 42 23.86 -8.06 -0.30
N ILE A 43 24.83 -7.15 -0.23
CA ILE A 43 26.12 -7.29 -0.94
C ILE A 43 26.87 -8.53 -0.43
N LEU A 44 26.95 -8.74 0.88
CA LEU A 44 27.59 -9.92 1.46
C LEU A 44 26.89 -11.20 1.02
N LEU A 45 25.55 -11.25 1.08
CA LEU A 45 24.77 -12.39 0.59
C LEU A 45 25.04 -12.68 -0.90
N GLY A 46 25.22 -11.63 -1.71
CA GLY A 46 25.58 -11.76 -3.12
C GLY A 46 26.97 -12.35 -3.33
N ILE A 47 27.98 -11.87 -2.61
CA ILE A 47 29.36 -12.34 -2.68
C ILE A 47 29.43 -13.82 -2.28
N PHE A 48 28.78 -14.21 -1.21
CA PHE A 48 28.74 -15.60 -0.72
C PHE A 48 27.80 -16.50 -1.54
N LYS A 49 27.14 -15.98 -2.60
CA LYS A 49 26.19 -16.70 -3.44
C LYS A 49 25.05 -17.36 -2.65
N LEU A 50 24.70 -16.79 -1.50
CA LEU A 50 23.68 -17.32 -0.60
C LEU A 50 22.25 -17.18 -1.19
N GLY A 51 22.07 -16.51 -2.32
CA GLY A 51 20.81 -16.53 -3.07
C GLY A 51 20.35 -17.94 -3.47
N ALA A 52 21.27 -18.93 -3.55
CA ALA A 52 20.91 -20.31 -3.78
C ALA A 52 20.15 -20.95 -2.60
N VAL A 53 20.31 -20.43 -1.38
CA VAL A 53 19.63 -20.92 -0.17
C VAL A 53 18.12 -20.72 -0.26
N ILE A 54 17.63 -19.73 -1.04
CA ILE A 54 16.20 -19.50 -1.27
C ILE A 54 15.50 -20.75 -1.84
N LYS A 55 16.22 -21.60 -2.58
CA LYS A 55 15.66 -22.85 -3.12
C LYS A 55 15.23 -23.84 -2.04
N PHE A 56 15.77 -23.71 -0.83
CA PHE A 56 15.46 -24.58 0.29
C PHE A 56 14.28 -24.08 1.14
N ILE A 57 13.73 -22.90 0.82
CA ILE A 57 12.56 -22.37 1.52
C ILE A 57 11.33 -23.19 1.09
N PRO A 58 10.65 -23.90 2.02
CA PRO A 58 9.45 -24.65 1.70
C PRO A 58 8.32 -23.73 1.17
N TYR A 59 7.61 -24.21 0.17
CA TYR A 59 6.49 -23.48 -0.44
C TYR A 59 5.45 -22.95 0.57
N PRO A 60 5.05 -23.70 1.63
CA PRO A 60 4.12 -23.18 2.64
C PRO A 60 4.58 -21.89 3.34
N ILE A 61 5.89 -21.72 3.55
CA ILE A 61 6.44 -20.50 4.15
C ILE A 61 6.23 -19.31 3.22
N ILE A 62 6.46 -19.50 1.92
CA ILE A 62 6.26 -18.44 0.92
C ILE A 62 4.78 -18.04 0.84
N VAL A 63 3.88 -19.03 0.86
CA VAL A 63 2.43 -18.78 0.84
C VAL A 63 1.99 -18.05 2.11
N GLY A 64 2.44 -18.51 3.29
CA GLY A 64 2.12 -17.88 4.56
C GLY A 64 2.59 -16.44 4.62
N PHE A 65 3.83 -16.18 4.22
CA PHE A 65 4.39 -14.83 4.16
C PHE A 65 3.60 -13.91 3.20
N THR A 66 3.33 -14.39 1.99
CA THR A 66 2.57 -13.61 0.99
C THR A 66 1.14 -13.33 1.44
N SER A 67 0.48 -14.30 2.07
CA SER A 67 -0.86 -14.12 2.61
C SER A 67 -0.88 -13.12 3.77
N GLY A 68 0.11 -13.18 4.66
CA GLY A 68 0.26 -12.22 5.75
C GLY A 68 0.44 -10.78 5.24
N ILE A 69 1.26 -10.60 4.20
CA ILE A 69 1.43 -9.31 3.53
C ILE A 69 0.10 -8.83 2.95
N ALA A 70 -0.62 -9.70 2.24
CA ALA A 70 -1.91 -9.34 1.63
C ALA A 70 -2.93 -8.87 2.67
N VAL A 71 -3.04 -9.57 3.80
CA VAL A 71 -3.92 -9.18 4.91
C VAL A 71 -3.50 -7.84 5.52
N THR A 72 -2.20 -7.61 5.68
CA THR A 72 -1.68 -6.35 6.22
C THR A 72 -1.98 -5.18 5.29
N ILE A 73 -1.73 -5.34 3.98
CA ILE A 73 -2.06 -4.30 2.98
C ILE A 73 -3.56 -4.04 2.96
N PHE A 74 -4.38 -5.10 2.93
CA PHE A 74 -5.84 -4.95 2.97
C PHE A 74 -6.30 -4.16 4.19
N THR A 75 -5.75 -4.45 5.36
CA THR A 75 -6.08 -3.72 6.60
C THR A 75 -5.74 -2.23 6.50
N THR A 76 -4.61 -1.88 5.89
CA THR A 76 -4.26 -0.46 5.72
C THR A 76 -5.19 0.25 4.75
N GLN A 77 -5.70 -0.44 3.74
CA GLN A 77 -6.62 0.15 2.76
C GLN A 77 -8.02 0.41 3.31
N ILE A 78 -8.43 -0.26 4.39
CA ILE A 78 -9.75 -0.05 5.01
C ILE A 78 -9.94 1.40 5.43
N ALA A 79 -8.93 1.99 6.07
CA ALA A 79 -8.98 3.39 6.49
C ALA A 79 -9.18 4.36 5.30
N ASP A 80 -8.50 4.09 4.20
CA ASP A 80 -8.57 4.93 3.00
C ASP A 80 -9.91 4.73 2.25
N ILE A 81 -10.40 3.50 2.16
CA ILE A 81 -11.70 3.18 1.52
C ILE A 81 -12.85 3.89 2.22
N PHE A 82 -12.86 3.87 3.54
CA PHE A 82 -13.90 4.51 4.35
C PHE A 82 -13.61 5.98 4.67
N GLY A 83 -12.41 6.48 4.31
CA GLY A 83 -12.00 7.84 4.59
C GLY A 83 -12.02 8.16 6.08
N LEU A 84 -11.55 7.21 6.93
CA LEU A 84 -11.56 7.38 8.37
C LEU A 84 -10.63 8.52 8.79
N ASN A 85 -11.15 9.40 9.64
CA ASN A 85 -10.38 10.50 10.20
C ASN A 85 -10.00 10.18 11.65
N PHE A 86 -8.71 10.12 11.92
CA PHE A 86 -8.17 9.77 13.23
C PHE A 86 -7.89 10.99 14.13
N GLY A 87 -8.31 12.20 13.72
CA GLY A 87 -8.15 13.40 14.54
C GLY A 87 -6.71 13.74 14.92
N GLY A 88 -5.72 13.26 14.17
CA GLY A 88 -4.30 13.43 14.48
C GLY A 88 -3.72 12.35 15.40
N GLU A 89 -4.50 11.35 15.81
CA GLU A 89 -3.97 10.22 16.55
C GLU A 89 -3.05 9.36 15.65
N LYS A 90 -1.94 8.93 16.23
CA LYS A 90 -1.00 8.06 15.51
C LYS A 90 -1.57 6.65 15.43
N VAL A 91 -1.81 6.18 14.20
CA VAL A 91 -2.25 4.82 13.97
C VAL A 91 -1.12 3.85 14.35
N PRO A 92 -1.34 2.87 15.25
CA PRO A 92 -0.33 1.91 15.64
C PRO A 92 0.20 1.11 14.45
N GLY A 93 1.47 0.70 14.51
CA GLY A 93 2.07 -0.14 13.49
C GLY A 93 1.56 -1.58 13.50
N ASP A 94 1.12 -2.07 14.67
CA ASP A 94 0.65 -3.42 14.87
C ASP A 94 -0.77 -3.66 14.35
N PHE A 95 -1.06 -4.90 13.99
CA PHE A 95 -2.33 -5.30 13.38
C PHE A 95 -3.53 -5.08 14.31
N VAL A 96 -3.40 -5.48 15.58
CA VAL A 96 -4.49 -5.39 16.55
C VAL A 96 -4.81 -3.94 16.91
N GLY A 97 -3.78 -3.12 17.14
CA GLY A 97 -3.95 -1.71 17.45
C GLY A 97 -4.61 -0.93 16.30
N LYS A 98 -4.29 -1.27 15.03
CA LYS A 98 -4.98 -0.69 13.88
C LYS A 98 -6.47 -0.96 13.89
N TRP A 99 -6.88 -2.21 14.13
CA TRP A 99 -8.28 -2.57 14.17
C TRP A 99 -9.02 -1.90 15.33
N MET A 100 -8.37 -1.76 16.50
CA MET A 100 -8.96 -1.04 17.63
C MET A 100 -9.28 0.42 17.27
N ILE A 101 -8.32 1.13 16.69
CA ILE A 101 -8.52 2.54 16.26
C ILE A 101 -9.58 2.63 15.17
N TYR A 102 -9.61 1.71 14.20
CA TYR A 102 -10.64 1.72 13.16
C TYR A 102 -12.04 1.56 13.74
N PHE A 103 -12.23 0.66 14.70
CA PHE A 103 -13.52 0.49 15.37
C PHE A 103 -13.93 1.71 16.19
N GLN A 104 -12.98 2.39 16.83
CA GLN A 104 -13.25 3.61 17.62
C GLN A 104 -13.66 4.79 16.75
N HIS A 105 -13.14 4.87 15.51
CA HIS A 105 -13.42 5.97 14.58
C HIS A 105 -14.35 5.58 13.43
N PHE A 106 -15.11 4.50 13.59
CA PHE A 106 -16.04 4.03 12.56
C PHE A 106 -17.22 4.99 12.32
N ASP A 107 -17.51 5.86 13.27
CA ASP A 107 -18.47 6.94 13.16
C ASP A 107 -18.00 8.12 12.28
N THR A 108 -16.69 8.20 11.98
CA THR A 108 -16.10 9.24 11.14
C THR A 108 -16.09 8.90 9.63
N ILE A 109 -16.84 7.88 9.20
CA ILE A 109 -16.87 7.44 7.79
C ILE A 109 -17.22 8.60 6.87
N ASN A 110 -16.37 8.82 5.87
CA ASN A 110 -16.62 9.75 4.79
C ASN A 110 -17.30 9.04 3.61
N TRP A 111 -18.59 9.25 3.44
CA TRP A 111 -19.37 8.63 2.37
C TRP A 111 -18.86 8.98 0.97
N TRP A 112 -18.30 10.18 0.76
CA TRP A 112 -17.72 10.57 -0.51
C TRP A 112 -16.49 9.75 -0.86
N ASN A 113 -15.59 9.54 0.09
CA ASN A 113 -14.42 8.69 -0.10
C ASN A 113 -14.83 7.24 -0.38
N THR A 114 -15.84 6.74 0.31
CA THR A 114 -16.38 5.38 0.09
C THR A 114 -16.94 5.23 -1.32
N ILE A 115 -17.74 6.17 -1.79
CA ILE A 115 -18.30 6.14 -3.15
C ILE A 115 -17.19 6.17 -4.20
N VAL A 116 -16.21 7.07 -4.07
CA VAL A 116 -15.06 7.18 -4.98
C VAL A 116 -14.27 5.87 -5.00
N SER A 117 -14.07 5.25 -3.85
CA SER A 117 -13.36 3.96 -3.75
C SER A 117 -14.13 2.84 -4.44
N ILE A 118 -15.46 2.73 -4.24
CA ILE A 118 -16.30 1.73 -4.89
C ILE A 118 -16.29 1.92 -6.42
N VAL A 119 -16.42 3.17 -6.89
CA VAL A 119 -16.36 3.49 -8.32
C VAL A 119 -15.00 3.11 -8.90
N SER A 120 -13.91 3.40 -8.19
CA SER A 120 -12.55 3.02 -8.61
C SER A 120 -12.39 1.52 -8.76
N ILE A 121 -12.87 0.75 -7.78
CA ILE A 121 -12.85 -0.72 -7.81
C ILE A 121 -13.69 -1.25 -8.98
N ALA A 122 -14.86 -0.68 -9.21
CA ALA A 122 -15.72 -1.06 -10.32
C ALA A 122 -15.03 -0.82 -11.68
N ILE A 123 -14.38 0.33 -11.86
CA ILE A 123 -13.61 0.65 -13.08
C ILE A 123 -12.50 -0.37 -13.28
N ILE A 124 -11.72 -0.70 -12.24
CA ILE A 124 -10.62 -1.67 -12.31
C ILE A 124 -11.16 -3.06 -12.68
N ALA A 125 -12.28 -3.48 -12.12
CA ALA A 125 -12.89 -4.80 -12.37
C ALA A 125 -13.50 -4.92 -13.77
N ILE A 126 -14.03 -3.83 -14.32
CA ILE A 126 -14.71 -3.80 -15.61
C ILE A 126 -13.74 -3.61 -16.76
N THR A 127 -12.68 -2.83 -16.58
CA THR A 127 -11.71 -2.49 -17.63
C THR A 127 -11.13 -3.72 -18.37
N PRO A 128 -10.73 -4.83 -17.70
CA PRO A 128 -10.20 -6.00 -18.38
C PRO A 128 -11.19 -6.68 -19.33
N LYS A 129 -12.50 -6.45 -19.14
CA LYS A 129 -13.54 -6.97 -20.04
C LYS A 129 -13.58 -6.23 -21.38
N PHE A 130 -13.23 -4.93 -21.37
CA PHE A 130 -13.24 -4.10 -22.58
C PHE A 130 -11.88 -4.04 -23.27
N SER A 131 -10.78 -4.02 -22.52
CA SER A 131 -9.44 -3.96 -23.09
C SER A 131 -8.43 -4.72 -22.23
N LYS A 132 -7.81 -5.74 -22.84
CA LYS A 132 -6.71 -6.50 -22.22
C LYS A 132 -5.34 -5.83 -22.39
N LYS A 133 -5.26 -4.76 -23.21
CA LYS A 133 -4.00 -4.09 -23.50
C LYS A 133 -3.64 -2.99 -22.51
N ILE A 134 -4.64 -2.40 -21.86
CA ILE A 134 -4.44 -1.27 -20.95
C ILE A 134 -4.71 -1.74 -19.52
N PRO A 135 -3.78 -1.51 -18.56
CA PRO A 135 -4.01 -1.86 -17.17
C PRO A 135 -5.19 -1.06 -16.60
N GLY A 136 -6.17 -1.75 -16.03
CA GLY A 136 -7.38 -1.13 -15.46
C GLY A 136 -7.08 -0.11 -14.36
N SER A 137 -6.02 -0.33 -13.60
CA SER A 137 -5.55 0.61 -12.58
C SER A 137 -5.15 1.97 -13.15
N LEU A 138 -4.52 1.99 -14.32
CA LEU A 138 -4.11 3.25 -14.97
C LEU A 138 -5.33 4.07 -15.42
N ILE A 139 -6.34 3.41 -15.99
CA ILE A 139 -7.59 4.08 -16.37
C ILE A 139 -8.31 4.60 -15.13
N ALA A 140 -8.40 3.79 -14.09
CA ALA A 140 -9.06 4.18 -12.83
C ALA A 140 -8.38 5.42 -12.23
N ILE A 141 -7.05 5.46 -12.15
CA ILE A 141 -6.31 6.61 -11.61
C ILE A 141 -6.63 7.87 -12.43
N ILE A 142 -6.54 7.82 -13.75
CA ILE A 142 -6.79 9.00 -14.59
C ILE A 142 -8.23 9.47 -14.45
N VAL A 143 -9.21 8.56 -14.63
CA VAL A 143 -10.64 8.91 -14.63
C VAL A 143 -11.06 9.44 -13.26
N VAL A 144 -10.67 8.76 -12.19
CA VAL A 144 -11.07 9.14 -10.83
C VAL A 144 -10.39 10.44 -10.41
N THR A 145 -9.11 10.64 -10.74
CA THR A 145 -8.40 11.89 -10.44
C THR A 145 -9.06 13.08 -11.14
N VAL A 146 -9.39 12.93 -12.43
CA VAL A 146 -10.08 13.99 -13.18
C VAL A 146 -11.47 14.25 -12.61
N ALA A 147 -12.23 13.19 -12.29
CA ALA A 147 -13.56 13.33 -11.72
C ALA A 147 -13.53 14.06 -10.37
N VAL A 148 -12.63 13.66 -9.46
CA VAL A 148 -12.47 14.30 -8.14
C VAL A 148 -12.02 15.75 -8.30
N TYR A 149 -11.09 16.04 -9.21
CA TYR A 149 -10.65 17.40 -9.50
C TYR A 149 -11.81 18.28 -9.98
N LEU A 150 -12.62 17.77 -10.91
CA LEU A 150 -13.81 18.50 -11.40
C LEU A 150 -14.83 18.70 -10.30
N MET A 151 -15.09 17.70 -9.46
CA MET A 151 -16.01 17.82 -8.32
C MET A 151 -15.52 18.86 -7.31
N LYS A 152 -14.22 18.88 -7.00
CA LYS A 152 -13.62 19.87 -6.10
C LYS A 152 -13.70 21.28 -6.68
N THR A 153 -13.46 21.45 -7.99
CA THR A 153 -13.38 22.76 -8.66
C THR A 153 -14.77 23.35 -8.98
N TYR A 154 -15.70 22.52 -9.48
CA TYR A 154 -17.01 23.02 -9.96
C TYR A 154 -18.14 22.81 -8.97
N ALA A 155 -18.13 21.74 -8.19
CA ALA A 155 -19.18 21.44 -7.21
C ALA A 155 -18.86 21.93 -5.79
N GLY A 156 -17.64 22.43 -5.54
CA GLY A 156 -17.21 22.92 -4.23
C GLY A 156 -17.16 21.82 -3.14
N ILE A 157 -17.12 20.55 -3.56
CA ILE A 157 -17.12 19.40 -2.64
C ILE A 157 -15.69 19.21 -2.12
N ASN A 158 -15.35 19.87 -1.01
CA ASN A 158 -14.05 19.74 -0.35
C ASN A 158 -13.96 18.55 0.64
N CYS A 159 -14.96 17.67 0.62
CA CYS A 159 -15.05 16.53 1.55
C CYS A 159 -14.24 15.30 1.11
N ILE A 160 -13.56 15.36 -0.05
CA ILE A 160 -12.74 14.26 -0.56
C ILE A 160 -11.28 14.59 -0.28
N ASP A 161 -10.65 13.83 0.62
CA ASP A 161 -9.23 13.96 0.92
C ASP A 161 -8.39 13.42 -0.23
N THR A 162 -7.49 14.24 -0.73
CA THR A 162 -6.48 13.82 -1.71
C THR A 162 -5.14 13.58 -1.01
N ILE A 163 -4.22 12.90 -1.71
CA ILE A 163 -2.86 12.64 -1.17
C ILE A 163 -2.15 13.96 -0.78
N GLY A 164 -2.50 15.07 -1.41
CA GLY A 164 -1.93 16.39 -1.08
C GLY A 164 -2.57 17.08 0.12
N ASP A 165 -3.68 16.57 0.62
CA ASP A 165 -4.42 17.14 1.76
C ASP A 165 -4.07 16.43 3.08
N ARG A 166 -3.22 15.35 3.03
CA ARG A 166 -2.76 14.55 4.17
C ARG A 166 -1.30 14.77 4.50
#